data_5a1279a36888c403e0c68ecdc752d6e2
#
_entry.id   5a1279a36888c403e0c68ecdc752d6e2
#
_cell.length_a   1.000
_cell.length_b   1.000
_cell.length_c   1.000
_cell.angle_alpha   90.00
_cell.angle_beta   90.00
_cell.angle_gamma   90.00
#
_symmetry.space_group_name_H-M   'P 1'
#
loop_
_entity.id
_entity.type
_entity.pdbx_description
1 polymer ?
#
loop_
_entity_poly.entity_id
_entity_poly.type
_entity_poly.pdbx_seq_one_letter_code
_entity_poly.pdbx_strand_id
1 'polypeptide(L)'
;MSTSHRESFKLRSRFATRRCQGIPQKRYALNDRVGTSYLEKEYEEKLQGKHTVREITVDKEGKVASDKITQKGGKGNNLQLTIDLDFQKGVEDILGQQLSSEISENKATYSEGMYAVVMNADTGAVLAMAGQKHEQGAQDFKANALGTITDVFIPGSVVKGATLTAGWRSGAIYGNQS
;
A
#
# COMPACT_ATOMS: atom_id res chain seq x y z
N MET A 1 -1.11 25.54 50.59
CA MET A 1 -0.30 26.05 49.44
C MET A 1 0.40 24.84 48.82
N SER A 2 -0.17 24.31 47.79
CA SER A 2 0.39 23.13 47.11
C SER A 2 0.51 23.45 45.63
N THR A 3 1.74 23.63 45.21
CA THR A 3 2.13 23.84 43.83
C THR A 3 2.26 22.49 43.15
N SER A 4 1.29 22.19 42.30
CA SER A 4 1.25 20.96 41.54
C SER A 4 2.31 20.97 40.43
N HIS A 5 3.03 19.87 40.33
CA HIS A 5 3.94 19.56 39.24
C HIS A 5 3.19 19.49 37.90
N ARG A 6 3.44 20.50 37.07
CA ARG A 6 3.14 20.48 35.62
C ARG A 6 4.42 20.77 34.85
N GLU A 7 5.36 19.86 34.92
CA GLU A 7 6.49 19.90 34.00
C GLU A 7 6.83 18.51 33.49
N SER A 8 6.25 18.10 32.38
CA SER A 8 6.82 17.00 31.60
C SER A 8 6.25 16.82 30.18
N PHE A 9 5.59 17.81 29.61
CA PHE A 9 4.88 17.56 28.34
C PHE A 9 5.25 18.46 27.15
N LYS A 10 6.35 19.21 27.20
CA LYS A 10 6.74 20.09 26.07
C LYS A 10 7.66 19.46 25.02
N LEU A 11 8.19 18.27 25.23
CA LEU A 11 9.12 17.64 24.26
C LEU A 11 8.46 16.71 23.24
N ARG A 12 7.16 16.48 23.35
CA ARG A 12 6.46 15.51 22.47
C ARG A 12 5.82 16.09 21.22
N SER A 13 5.75 17.40 21.06
CA SER A 13 5.04 18.02 19.93
C SER A 13 5.81 18.03 18.60
N ARG A 14 7.12 17.82 18.61
CA ARG A 14 7.92 17.87 17.36
C ARG A 14 7.92 16.57 16.56
N PHE A 15 7.62 15.43 17.19
CA PHE A 15 7.58 14.14 16.48
C PHE A 15 6.21 13.79 15.90
N ALA A 16 5.14 14.32 16.49
CA ALA A 16 3.77 14.05 16.04
C ALA A 16 3.40 14.75 14.71
N THR A 17 4.01 15.90 14.43
CA THR A 17 3.62 16.76 13.30
C THR A 17 4.09 16.24 11.92
N ARG A 18 5.05 15.35 11.85
CA ARG A 18 5.52 14.81 10.56
C ARG A 18 4.84 13.52 10.11
N ARG A 19 4.17 12.79 11.01
CA ARG A 19 3.51 11.51 10.68
C ARG A 19 2.04 11.59 10.29
N CYS A 20 1.37 12.69 10.60
CA CYS A 20 -0.09 12.79 10.48
C CYS A 20 -0.55 13.87 9.49
N GLN A 21 0.26 14.27 8.50
CA GLN A 21 -0.21 15.18 7.46
C GLN A 21 -1.26 14.46 6.61
N GLY A 22 -2.54 14.85 6.79
CA GLY A 22 -3.69 14.34 6.06
C GLY A 22 -4.63 13.41 6.84
N ILE A 23 -4.36 13.11 8.11
CA ILE A 23 -5.24 12.29 8.95
C ILE A 23 -5.91 13.20 10.00
N PRO A 24 -7.24 13.12 10.22
CA PRO A 24 -7.92 13.95 11.22
C PRO A 24 -7.38 13.64 12.62
N GLN A 25 -6.67 14.58 13.21
CA GLN A 25 -5.93 14.42 14.48
C GLN A 25 -6.80 14.08 15.71
N LYS A 26 -8.12 14.18 15.60
CA LYS A 26 -9.06 14.01 16.73
C LYS A 26 -9.30 12.55 17.16
N ARG A 27 -8.78 11.56 16.45
CA ARG A 27 -9.11 10.14 16.67
C ARG A 27 -7.94 9.27 17.11
N TYR A 28 -6.71 9.79 17.14
CA TYR A 28 -5.52 8.99 17.33
C TYR A 28 -4.76 9.35 18.60
N ALA A 29 -4.36 8.36 19.36
CA ALA A 29 -3.39 8.48 20.43
C ALA A 29 -1.96 8.46 19.85
N LEU A 30 -0.97 8.96 20.62
CA LEU A 30 0.42 9.08 20.15
C LEU A 30 1.09 7.73 19.84
N ASN A 31 0.57 6.64 20.38
CA ASN A 31 1.05 5.27 20.23
C ASN A 31 0.20 4.43 19.28
N ASP A 32 -0.79 5.01 18.61
CA ASP A 32 -1.60 4.30 17.65
C ASP A 32 -0.79 3.93 16.39
N ARG A 33 -1.09 2.77 15.88
CA ARG A 33 -0.62 2.38 14.55
C ARG A 33 -1.51 3.04 13.51
N VAL A 34 -0.89 3.61 12.49
CA VAL A 34 -1.57 4.34 11.42
C VAL A 34 -1.04 3.89 10.09
N GLY A 35 -1.90 3.65 9.13
CA GLY A 35 -1.52 3.37 7.76
C GLY A 35 -0.82 4.58 7.14
N THR A 36 0.43 4.40 6.71
CA THR A 36 1.26 5.49 6.17
C THR A 36 1.27 5.54 4.65
N SER A 37 0.91 4.44 3.99
CA SER A 37 0.98 4.30 2.52
C SER A 37 -0.03 3.30 1.98
N TYR A 38 -0.32 3.42 0.70
CA TYR A 38 -1.11 2.48 -0.11
C TYR A 38 -2.46 2.10 0.52
N LEU A 39 -2.79 0.81 0.56
CA LEU A 39 -4.06 0.28 1.04
C LEU A 39 -4.33 0.62 2.51
N GLU A 40 -3.32 0.55 3.36
CA GLU A 40 -3.47 0.86 4.78
C GLU A 40 -3.84 2.33 5.00
N LYS A 41 -3.25 3.25 4.21
CA LYS A 41 -3.58 4.67 4.27
C LYS A 41 -4.96 4.97 3.71
N GLU A 42 -5.29 4.37 2.58
CA GLU A 42 -6.57 4.60 1.89
C GLU A 42 -7.76 4.09 2.70
N TYR A 43 -7.59 2.93 3.33
CA TYR A 43 -8.64 2.28 4.13
C TYR A 43 -8.48 2.47 5.64
N GLU A 44 -7.61 3.40 6.08
CA GLU A 44 -7.33 3.65 7.50
C GLU A 44 -8.60 3.81 8.34
N GLU A 45 -9.57 4.62 7.90
CA GLU A 45 -10.83 4.84 8.62
C GLU A 45 -11.66 3.56 8.82
N LYS A 46 -11.51 2.58 7.94
CA LYS A 46 -12.23 1.30 8.00
C LYS A 46 -11.48 0.28 8.86
N LEU A 47 -10.15 0.30 8.77
CA LEU A 47 -9.26 -0.63 9.46
C LEU A 47 -9.05 -0.27 10.91
N GLN A 48 -9.13 1.03 11.24
CA GLN A 48 -8.97 1.50 12.60
C GLN A 48 -10.12 1.05 13.49
N GLY A 49 -9.80 0.49 14.64
CA GLY A 49 -10.75 0.15 15.68
C GLY A 49 -11.12 1.37 16.54
N LYS A 50 -11.86 1.13 17.60
CA LYS A 50 -12.18 2.11 18.63
C LYS A 50 -11.46 1.75 19.91
N HIS A 51 -10.86 2.75 20.57
CA HIS A 51 -10.24 2.54 21.88
C HIS A 51 -11.27 2.34 22.98
N THR A 52 -10.89 1.52 23.95
CA THR A 52 -11.60 1.50 25.23
C THR A 52 -11.15 2.71 26.04
N VAL A 53 -12.09 3.53 26.45
CA VAL A 53 -11.84 4.66 27.37
C VAL A 53 -12.27 4.24 28.77
N ARG A 54 -11.33 4.33 29.72
CA ARG A 54 -11.55 4.05 31.14
C ARG A 54 -11.34 5.33 31.94
N GLU A 55 -12.27 5.62 32.82
CA GLU A 55 -12.15 6.70 33.77
C GLU A 55 -11.77 6.08 35.13
N ILE A 56 -10.56 6.43 35.58
CA ILE A 56 -10.01 5.94 36.84
C ILE A 56 -9.94 7.13 37.79
N THR A 57 -10.67 7.05 38.91
CA THR A 57 -10.56 8.00 40.02
C THR A 57 -9.70 7.37 41.11
N VAL A 58 -8.78 8.17 41.65
CA VAL A 58 -7.92 7.78 42.75
C VAL A 58 -8.27 8.61 43.99
N ASP A 59 -8.16 7.99 45.13
CA ASP A 59 -8.30 8.67 46.42
C ASP A 59 -7.05 9.51 46.75
N LYS A 60 -7.09 10.14 47.94
CA LYS A 60 -5.98 10.99 48.42
C LYS A 60 -4.74 10.20 48.75
N GLU A 61 -4.85 8.90 48.92
CA GLU A 61 -3.77 7.96 49.20
C GLU A 61 -3.19 7.29 47.93
N GLY A 62 -3.73 7.65 46.73
CA GLY A 62 -3.30 7.11 45.45
C GLY A 62 -3.86 5.75 45.10
N LYS A 63 -4.84 5.24 45.87
CA LYS A 63 -5.52 3.99 45.55
C LYS A 63 -6.67 4.25 44.57
N VAL A 64 -6.95 3.27 43.72
CA VAL A 64 -8.07 3.31 42.76
C VAL A 64 -9.39 3.26 43.55
N ALA A 65 -10.10 4.37 43.57
CA ALA A 65 -11.42 4.50 44.20
C ALA A 65 -12.55 4.06 43.24
N SER A 66 -12.39 4.32 41.93
CA SER A 66 -13.35 3.90 40.90
C SER A 66 -12.63 3.63 39.59
N ASP A 67 -13.08 2.60 38.90
CA ASP A 67 -12.62 2.22 37.54
C ASP A 67 -13.86 1.94 36.70
N LYS A 68 -14.20 2.86 35.81
CA LYS A 68 -15.40 2.78 34.97
C LYS A 68 -15.01 2.85 33.49
N ILE A 69 -15.49 1.90 32.70
CA ILE A 69 -15.40 1.98 31.25
C ILE A 69 -16.48 2.94 30.75
N THR A 70 -16.06 4.10 30.25
CA THR A 70 -16.95 5.12 29.69
C THR A 70 -17.22 4.88 28.20
N GLN A 71 -16.27 4.25 27.50
CA GLN A 71 -16.44 3.84 26.11
C GLN A 71 -15.84 2.44 25.92
N LYS A 72 -16.64 1.52 25.43
CA LYS A 72 -16.15 0.19 25.03
C LYS A 72 -15.45 0.25 23.68
N GLY A 73 -14.24 -0.24 23.61
CA GLY A 73 -13.47 -0.38 22.38
C GLY A 73 -14.03 -1.45 21.44
N GLY A 74 -13.61 -1.43 20.22
CA GLY A 74 -13.98 -2.41 19.21
C GLY A 74 -12.90 -2.55 18.14
N LYS A 75 -12.81 -3.75 17.54
CA LYS A 75 -11.92 -4.03 16.40
C LYS A 75 -12.40 -3.25 15.18
N GLY A 76 -11.48 -2.79 14.34
CA GLY A 76 -11.76 -2.26 13.01
C GLY A 76 -12.30 -3.33 12.05
N ASN A 77 -12.71 -2.90 10.89
CA ASN A 77 -13.21 -3.78 9.84
C ASN A 77 -12.05 -4.57 9.21
N ASN A 78 -12.37 -5.71 8.62
CA ASN A 78 -11.42 -6.44 7.79
C ASN A 78 -11.47 -5.88 6.36
N LEU A 79 -10.32 -5.83 5.68
CA LEU A 79 -10.22 -5.59 4.25
C LEU A 79 -9.91 -6.91 3.57
N GLN A 80 -10.81 -7.37 2.71
CA GLN A 80 -10.60 -8.56 1.88
C GLN A 80 -10.19 -8.11 0.49
N LEU A 81 -9.02 -8.56 0.04
CA LEU A 81 -8.52 -8.31 -1.31
C LEU A 81 -9.00 -9.39 -2.27
N THR A 82 -8.97 -9.08 -3.57
CA THR A 82 -9.26 -10.02 -4.65
C THR A 82 -8.04 -10.85 -5.04
N ILE A 83 -6.86 -10.52 -4.50
CA ILE A 83 -5.62 -11.26 -4.75
C ILE A 83 -5.74 -12.67 -4.16
N ASP A 84 -5.49 -13.67 -5.00
CA ASP A 84 -5.35 -15.06 -4.61
C ASP A 84 -3.89 -15.33 -4.27
N LEU A 85 -3.62 -15.79 -3.05
CA LEU A 85 -2.25 -15.90 -2.54
C LEU A 85 -1.44 -17.00 -3.25
N ASP A 86 -2.06 -18.13 -3.58
CA ASP A 86 -1.36 -19.23 -4.22
C ASP A 86 -1.10 -18.90 -5.70
N PHE A 87 -2.06 -18.25 -6.35
CA PHE A 87 -1.90 -17.73 -7.69
C PHE A 87 -0.83 -16.62 -7.76
N GLN A 88 -0.81 -15.70 -6.79
CA GLN A 88 0.23 -14.67 -6.65
C GLN A 88 1.63 -15.28 -6.61
N LYS A 89 1.84 -16.28 -5.74
CA LYS A 89 3.13 -16.97 -5.63
C LYS A 89 3.52 -17.64 -6.95
N GLY A 90 2.58 -18.32 -7.61
CA GLY A 90 2.83 -18.93 -8.90
C GLY A 90 3.30 -17.94 -9.96
N VAL A 91 2.69 -16.75 -10.01
CA VAL A 91 3.11 -15.67 -10.92
C VAL A 91 4.50 -15.14 -10.55
N GLU A 92 4.78 -14.94 -9.25
CA GLU A 92 6.09 -14.50 -8.77
C GLU A 92 7.20 -15.50 -9.14
N ASP A 93 6.95 -16.79 -8.96
CA ASP A 93 7.88 -17.87 -9.30
C ASP A 93 8.17 -17.90 -10.81
N ILE A 94 7.16 -17.77 -11.66
CA ILE A 94 7.31 -17.73 -13.12
C ILE A 94 8.16 -16.51 -13.51
N LEU A 95 7.87 -15.33 -12.98
CA LEU A 95 8.64 -14.14 -13.28
C LEU A 95 10.11 -14.27 -12.85
N GLY A 96 10.34 -14.83 -11.65
CA GLY A 96 11.68 -15.06 -11.12
C GLY A 96 12.49 -16.04 -12.00
N GLN A 97 11.87 -17.15 -12.41
CA GLN A 97 12.49 -18.14 -13.29
C GLN A 97 12.79 -17.56 -14.66
N GLN A 98 11.85 -16.85 -15.27
CA GLN A 98 12.04 -16.23 -16.57
C GLN A 98 13.15 -15.20 -16.55
N LEU A 99 13.16 -14.30 -15.57
CA LEU A 99 14.19 -13.26 -15.43
C LEU A 99 15.57 -13.88 -15.18
N SER A 100 15.67 -14.94 -14.35
CA SER A 100 16.90 -15.69 -14.14
C SER A 100 17.43 -16.30 -15.44
N SER A 101 16.56 -16.85 -16.28
CA SER A 101 16.92 -17.39 -17.60
C SER A 101 17.45 -16.30 -18.52
N GLU A 102 16.76 -15.16 -18.60
CA GLU A 102 17.18 -14.01 -19.44
C GLU A 102 18.54 -13.45 -19.01
N ILE A 103 18.80 -13.38 -17.69
CA ILE A 103 20.09 -12.94 -17.15
C ILE A 103 21.19 -13.94 -17.51
N SER A 104 20.95 -15.24 -17.31
CA SER A 104 21.95 -16.29 -17.60
C SER A 104 22.31 -16.39 -19.08
N GLU A 105 21.36 -16.07 -19.96
CA GLU A 105 21.54 -16.03 -21.41
C GLU A 105 22.08 -14.69 -21.94
N ASN A 106 22.42 -13.76 -21.04
CA ASN A 106 22.91 -12.41 -21.40
C ASN A 106 21.88 -11.57 -22.19
N LYS A 107 20.58 -11.88 -22.08
CA LYS A 107 19.51 -11.20 -22.79
C LYS A 107 18.92 -10.03 -21.98
N ALA A 108 19.14 -10.02 -20.68
CA ALA A 108 18.60 -9.01 -19.75
C ALA A 108 19.50 -7.78 -19.59
N THR A 109 20.51 -7.54 -20.42
CA THR A 109 21.50 -6.47 -20.29
C THR A 109 20.86 -5.07 -20.14
N TYR A 110 19.75 -4.83 -20.84
CA TYR A 110 19.01 -3.56 -20.82
C TYR A 110 17.66 -3.66 -20.12
N SER A 111 17.36 -4.79 -19.51
CA SER A 111 16.11 -5.00 -18.78
C SER A 111 16.18 -4.36 -17.39
N GLU A 112 15.22 -3.53 -17.03
CA GLU A 112 15.09 -2.94 -15.70
C GLU A 112 14.18 -3.78 -14.79
N GLY A 113 13.67 -4.89 -15.30
CA GLY A 113 12.82 -5.81 -14.54
C GLY A 113 11.73 -6.46 -15.38
N MET A 114 10.94 -7.28 -14.71
CA MET A 114 9.84 -8.00 -15.31
C MET A 114 8.61 -7.90 -14.40
N TYR A 115 7.44 -7.53 -14.97
CA TYR A 115 6.25 -7.22 -14.21
C TYR A 115 5.01 -7.86 -14.83
N ALA A 116 4.10 -8.29 -13.98
CA ALA A 116 2.82 -8.85 -14.42
C ALA A 116 1.67 -8.40 -13.51
N VAL A 117 0.53 -8.06 -14.13
CA VAL A 117 -0.74 -7.86 -13.46
C VAL A 117 -1.75 -8.77 -14.11
N VAL A 118 -2.42 -9.60 -13.32
CA VAL A 118 -3.45 -10.52 -13.80
C VAL A 118 -4.79 -10.09 -13.26
N MET A 119 -5.73 -9.89 -14.17
CA MET A 119 -7.09 -9.43 -13.86
C MET A 119 -8.12 -10.38 -14.46
N ASN A 120 -9.21 -10.56 -13.74
CA ASN A 120 -10.41 -11.17 -14.30
C ASN A 120 -11.07 -10.19 -15.27
N ALA A 121 -11.25 -10.59 -16.53
CA ALA A 121 -11.76 -9.71 -17.59
C ALA A 121 -13.23 -9.32 -17.39
N ASP A 122 -14.03 -10.18 -16.76
CA ASP A 122 -15.46 -9.94 -16.57
C ASP A 122 -15.75 -9.02 -15.37
N THR A 123 -14.96 -9.17 -14.31
CA THR A 123 -15.22 -8.47 -13.03
C THR A 123 -14.26 -7.32 -12.76
N GLY A 124 -13.12 -7.26 -13.46
CA GLY A 124 -12.05 -6.32 -13.19
C GLY A 124 -11.25 -6.64 -11.91
N ALA A 125 -11.52 -7.77 -11.26
CA ALA A 125 -10.83 -8.17 -10.04
C ALA A 125 -9.35 -8.46 -10.33
N VAL A 126 -8.44 -7.83 -9.59
CA VAL A 126 -7.00 -8.11 -9.66
C VAL A 126 -6.72 -9.40 -8.89
N LEU A 127 -6.21 -10.42 -9.57
CA LEU A 127 -5.92 -11.74 -9.01
C LEU A 127 -4.46 -11.87 -8.56
N ALA A 128 -3.54 -11.22 -9.28
CA ALA A 128 -2.13 -11.15 -8.92
C ALA A 128 -1.49 -9.85 -9.42
N MET A 129 -0.51 -9.36 -8.68
CA MET A 129 0.37 -8.26 -9.05
C MET A 129 1.79 -8.63 -8.63
N ALA A 130 2.65 -8.95 -9.59
CA ALA A 130 4.00 -9.39 -9.32
C ALA A 130 5.01 -8.55 -10.11
N GLY A 131 6.18 -8.35 -9.55
CA GLY A 131 7.27 -7.63 -10.19
C GLY A 131 8.61 -8.04 -9.63
N GLN A 132 9.59 -8.10 -10.52
CA GLN A 132 11.01 -8.32 -10.23
C GLN A 132 11.80 -7.17 -10.84
N LYS A 133 12.45 -6.37 -9.98
CA LYS A 133 13.32 -5.27 -10.42
C LYS A 133 14.73 -5.78 -10.61
N HIS A 134 15.31 -5.42 -11.74
CA HIS A 134 16.67 -5.78 -12.15
C HIS A 134 17.44 -4.50 -12.45
N GLU A 135 18.68 -4.41 -12.01
CA GLU A 135 19.58 -3.32 -12.38
C GLU A 135 20.39 -3.75 -13.62
N GLN A 136 20.59 -2.85 -14.57
CA GLN A 136 21.30 -3.13 -15.81
C GLN A 136 22.67 -3.75 -15.53
N GLY A 137 22.90 -4.92 -16.09
CA GLY A 137 24.16 -5.66 -15.93
C GLY A 137 24.34 -6.39 -14.60
N ALA A 138 23.37 -6.30 -13.68
CA ALA A 138 23.41 -7.09 -12.46
C ALA A 138 23.11 -8.57 -12.74
N GLN A 139 23.57 -9.44 -11.84
CA GLN A 139 23.27 -10.87 -11.90
C GLN A 139 22.12 -11.28 -10.96
N ASP A 140 21.60 -10.33 -10.21
CA ASP A 140 20.51 -10.52 -9.25
C ASP A 140 19.33 -9.58 -9.55
N PHE A 141 18.20 -9.89 -8.93
CA PHE A 141 16.99 -9.08 -9.00
C PHE A 141 16.27 -9.11 -7.64
N LYS A 142 15.34 -8.18 -7.43
CA LYS A 142 14.59 -8.02 -6.18
C LYS A 142 13.09 -7.97 -6.44
N ALA A 143 12.32 -8.60 -5.58
CA ALA A 143 10.87 -8.49 -5.63
C ALA A 143 10.42 -7.03 -5.52
N ASN A 144 9.59 -6.59 -6.47
CA ASN A 144 9.06 -5.23 -6.56
C ASN A 144 7.63 -5.23 -7.13
N ALA A 145 6.69 -5.84 -6.42
CA ALA A 145 5.28 -5.87 -6.85
C ALA A 145 4.69 -4.45 -7.02
N LEU A 146 5.14 -3.48 -6.21
CA LEU A 146 4.71 -2.08 -6.32
C LEU A 146 5.17 -1.42 -7.62
N GLY A 147 6.24 -1.88 -8.24
CA GLY A 147 6.71 -1.40 -9.54
C GLY A 147 5.66 -1.51 -10.64
N THR A 148 4.69 -2.41 -10.50
CA THR A 148 3.56 -2.52 -11.44
C THR A 148 2.71 -1.24 -11.54
N ILE A 149 2.73 -0.39 -10.51
CA ILE A 149 1.97 0.86 -10.43
C ILE A 149 2.83 2.11 -10.22
N THR A 150 4.10 1.95 -9.82
CA THR A 150 4.98 3.09 -9.51
C THR A 150 6.07 3.30 -10.55
N ASP A 151 6.49 2.24 -11.25
CA ASP A 151 7.55 2.33 -12.23
C ASP A 151 6.98 2.74 -13.60
N VAL A 152 7.79 3.44 -14.40
CA VAL A 152 7.41 3.92 -15.73
C VAL A 152 7.99 2.99 -16.77
N PHE A 153 7.14 2.49 -17.67
CA PHE A 153 7.53 1.58 -18.74
C PHE A 153 7.36 2.23 -20.09
N ILE A 154 8.29 1.95 -21.01
CA ILE A 154 8.17 2.35 -22.41
C ILE A 154 7.31 1.28 -23.11
N PRO A 155 6.10 1.61 -23.56
CA PRO A 155 5.15 0.60 -24.05
C PRO A 155 5.54 0.04 -25.44
N GLY A 156 6.42 0.71 -26.18
CA GLY A 156 6.84 0.28 -27.51
C GLY A 156 5.66 0.10 -28.47
N SER A 157 5.71 -0.97 -29.25
CA SER A 157 4.72 -1.27 -30.29
C SER A 157 3.32 -1.64 -29.76
N VAL A 158 3.17 -1.92 -28.47
CA VAL A 158 1.86 -2.19 -27.84
C VAL A 158 0.91 -0.99 -28.01
N VAL A 159 1.44 0.22 -28.04
CA VAL A 159 0.65 1.45 -28.21
C VAL A 159 0.00 1.55 -29.61
N LYS A 160 0.48 0.79 -30.63
CA LYS A 160 -0.07 0.83 -31.98
C LYS A 160 -1.56 0.46 -32.04
N GLY A 161 -1.99 -0.52 -31.25
CA GLY A 161 -3.39 -0.90 -31.14
C GLY A 161 -4.29 0.26 -30.67
N ALA A 162 -3.83 0.97 -29.65
CA ALA A 162 -4.53 2.16 -29.15
C ALA A 162 -4.55 3.29 -30.17
N THR A 163 -3.45 3.54 -30.88
CA THR A 163 -3.34 4.55 -31.93
C THR A 163 -4.30 4.26 -33.08
N LEU A 164 -4.35 3.01 -33.55
CA LEU A 164 -5.28 2.60 -34.61
C LEU A 164 -6.74 2.75 -34.18
N THR A 165 -7.06 2.34 -32.95
CA THR A 165 -8.43 2.50 -32.39
C THR A 165 -8.81 3.97 -32.27
N ALA A 166 -7.92 4.83 -31.83
CA ALA A 166 -8.14 6.29 -31.76
C ALA A 166 -8.37 6.88 -33.15
N GLY A 167 -7.54 6.51 -34.13
CA GLY A 167 -7.70 6.93 -35.52
C GLY A 167 -9.03 6.51 -36.14
N TRP A 168 -9.48 5.28 -35.86
CA TRP A 168 -10.79 4.80 -36.27
C TRP A 168 -11.93 5.60 -35.63
N ARG A 169 -11.89 5.80 -34.32
CA ARG A 169 -12.91 6.57 -33.59
C ARG A 169 -13.00 8.02 -34.01
N SER A 170 -11.88 8.64 -34.38
CA SER A 170 -11.83 10.03 -34.85
C SER A 170 -12.26 10.18 -36.34
N GLY A 171 -12.44 9.08 -37.05
CA GLY A 171 -12.74 9.07 -38.48
C GLY A 171 -11.50 9.37 -39.37
N ALA A 172 -10.30 9.45 -38.77
CA ALA A 172 -9.06 9.63 -39.54
C ALA A 172 -8.65 8.36 -40.31
N ILE A 173 -9.08 7.19 -39.81
CA ILE A 173 -8.87 5.91 -40.45
C ILE A 173 -10.23 5.27 -40.71
N TYR A 174 -10.48 4.83 -41.94
CA TYR A 174 -11.70 4.14 -42.34
C TYR A 174 -11.35 3.04 -43.32
N GLY A 175 -11.94 1.84 -43.12
CA GLY A 175 -11.69 0.68 -43.99
C GLY A 175 -10.23 0.18 -43.90
N ASN A 176 -9.89 -0.66 -44.85
CA ASN A 176 -8.54 -1.20 -45.01
C ASN A 176 -7.74 -0.25 -45.94
N GLN A 177 -7.00 0.67 -45.35
CA GLN A 177 -6.16 1.60 -46.07
C GLN A 177 -4.75 1.02 -46.20
N SER A 178 -4.26 0.84 -47.38
CA SER A 178 -2.87 0.47 -47.71
C SER A 178 -2.00 1.68 -47.91
#